data_8a4758a55d6c52dba1a915ec0ee38b2e
#
_entry.id   8a4758a55d6c52dba1a915ec0ee38b2e
#
_cell.length_a   1.000
_cell.length_b   1.000
_cell.length_c   1.000
_cell.angle_alpha   90.00
_cell.angle_beta   90.00
_cell.angle_gamma   90.00
#
_symmetry.space_group_name_H-M   'P 1'
#
loop_
_entity.id
_entity.type
_entity.pdbx_description
1 polymer ?
#
loop_
_entity_poly.entity_id
_entity_poly.type
_entity_poly.pdbx_seq_one_letter_code
_entity_poly.pdbx_strand_id
1 'polypeptide(L)'
;MTPMVHWPETMMTFDETDGVLFSGDGFGCFGTVDGGFLDTRINLDKYWGEMVRYYSNIVGKYGSPVQKALQKLGGLPISAICSTHGPVWTENIARVIGIYDRLSRYDADEGVVIAYGSMYGNTEQMAEAIAEELSAQGVKNIVMHNVAKSHPSYIIADIFRYKGLIIGSPTYSNQI
;
A
#
# COMPACT_ATOMS: atom_id res chain seq x y z
N MET A 1 19.77 -3.57 -12.37
CA MET A 1 19.76 -3.16 -10.95
C MET A 1 18.62 -2.17 -10.70
N THR A 2 17.90 -2.35 -9.61
CA THR A 2 16.76 -1.54 -9.15
C THR A 2 17.00 -1.13 -7.68
N PRO A 3 18.10 -0.40 -7.40
CA PRO A 3 18.51 -0.10 -6.03
C PRO A 3 17.39 0.62 -5.27
N MET A 4 17.26 0.33 -3.99
CA MET A 4 16.25 0.89 -3.08
C MET A 4 14.81 0.46 -3.38
N VAL A 5 14.61 -0.65 -4.06
CA VAL A 5 13.28 -1.29 -4.16
C VAL A 5 13.32 -2.67 -3.48
N HIS A 6 13.47 -2.82 -2.13
CA HIS A 6 13.59 -1.65 -1.24
C HIS A 6 14.98 -1.57 -0.57
N TRP A 7 15.91 -2.48 -0.83
CA TRP A 7 17.28 -2.48 -0.32
C TRP A 7 18.26 -1.86 -1.33
N PRO A 8 19.42 -1.33 -0.86
CA PRO A 8 20.40 -0.70 -1.74
C PRO A 8 20.91 -1.61 -2.86
N GLU A 9 21.08 -2.91 -2.56
CA GLU A 9 21.60 -3.94 -3.48
C GLU A 9 20.53 -4.58 -4.36
N THR A 10 19.26 -4.19 -4.24
CA THR A 10 18.15 -4.83 -4.96
C THR A 10 18.37 -4.82 -6.46
N MET A 11 18.12 -5.96 -7.07
CA MET A 11 18.06 -6.12 -8.51
C MET A 11 16.82 -6.93 -8.91
N MET A 12 16.35 -6.69 -10.13
CA MET A 12 15.37 -7.52 -10.80
C MET A 12 16.06 -8.23 -11.95
N THR A 13 15.69 -9.48 -12.20
CA THR A 13 16.20 -10.29 -13.31
C THR A 13 15.06 -10.54 -14.28
N PHE A 14 15.29 -10.27 -15.55
CA PHE A 14 14.34 -10.57 -16.61
C PHE A 14 14.89 -11.70 -17.49
N ASP A 15 14.12 -12.77 -17.59
CA ASP A 15 14.39 -13.86 -18.52
C ASP A 15 13.75 -13.53 -19.87
N GLU A 16 14.59 -13.24 -20.86
CA GLU A 16 14.15 -12.87 -22.22
C GLU A 16 13.54 -14.04 -22.99
N THR A 17 13.86 -15.28 -22.61
CA THR A 17 13.37 -16.49 -23.32
C THR A 17 11.89 -16.71 -23.04
N ASP A 18 11.52 -16.65 -21.75
CA ASP A 18 10.15 -16.96 -21.31
C ASP A 18 9.35 -15.71 -20.94
N GLY A 19 9.98 -14.52 -20.95
CA GLY A 19 9.37 -13.26 -20.57
C GLY A 19 9.08 -13.17 -19.07
N VAL A 20 9.85 -13.82 -18.23
CA VAL A 20 9.64 -13.89 -16.78
C VAL A 20 10.45 -12.84 -16.05
N LEU A 21 9.79 -12.00 -15.28
CA LEU A 21 10.43 -11.02 -14.39
C LEU A 21 10.50 -11.57 -12.94
N PHE A 22 11.70 -11.83 -12.46
CA PHE A 22 11.98 -12.10 -11.05
C PHE A 22 12.23 -10.76 -10.35
N SER A 23 11.24 -10.29 -9.63
CA SER A 23 11.20 -8.91 -9.14
C SER A 23 11.72 -8.71 -7.71
N GLY A 24 12.14 -9.80 -7.04
CA GLY A 24 12.44 -9.73 -5.61
C GLY A 24 11.21 -9.26 -4.82
N ASP A 25 11.37 -8.25 -3.97
CA ASP A 25 10.27 -7.68 -3.20
C ASP A 25 9.36 -6.74 -4.02
N GLY A 26 9.80 -6.33 -5.20
CA GLY A 26 8.97 -5.54 -6.10
C GLY A 26 7.70 -6.29 -6.52
N PHE A 27 6.57 -5.60 -6.58
CA PHE A 27 5.25 -6.15 -6.93
C PHE A 27 4.71 -7.18 -5.94
N GLY A 28 5.30 -7.24 -4.74
CA GLY A 28 4.86 -8.12 -3.66
C GLY A 28 3.55 -7.69 -3.02
N CYS A 29 2.94 -8.59 -2.28
CA CYS A 29 1.83 -8.30 -1.39
C CYS A 29 1.88 -9.19 -0.14
N PHE A 30 1.22 -8.76 0.93
CA PHE A 30 1.04 -9.60 2.12
C PHE A 30 -0.02 -10.67 1.88
N GLY A 31 -0.02 -11.67 2.76
CA GLY A 31 -0.98 -12.77 2.77
C GLY A 31 -0.39 -14.10 2.35
N THR A 32 -1.01 -15.18 2.82
CA THR A 32 -0.72 -16.56 2.42
C THR A 32 -1.40 -16.87 1.10
N VAL A 33 -0.70 -17.58 0.24
CA VAL A 33 -1.24 -17.98 -1.07
C VAL A 33 -1.93 -19.33 -0.92
N ASP A 34 -3.24 -19.29 -0.60
CA ASP A 34 -4.06 -20.49 -0.39
C ASP A 34 -4.65 -20.99 -1.71
N GLY A 35 -4.50 -22.28 -1.98
CA GLY A 35 -5.11 -22.95 -3.13
C GLY A 35 -4.35 -22.83 -4.47
N GLY A 36 -3.24 -22.11 -4.49
CA GLY A 36 -2.40 -21.94 -5.68
C GLY A 36 -1.56 -20.68 -5.58
N PHE A 37 -0.51 -20.57 -6.40
CA PHE A 37 0.39 -19.42 -6.41
C PHE A 37 0.19 -18.49 -7.63
N LEU A 38 -0.58 -18.91 -8.63
CA LEU A 38 -0.89 -18.09 -9.81
C LEU A 38 -2.07 -17.17 -9.52
N ASP A 39 -2.01 -15.94 -9.98
CA ASP A 39 -3.08 -14.96 -9.86
C ASP A 39 -4.42 -15.42 -10.47
N THR A 40 -4.37 -16.35 -11.43
CA THR A 40 -5.53 -16.98 -12.07
C THR A 40 -6.19 -18.10 -11.23
N ARG A 41 -5.55 -18.54 -10.15
CA ARG A 41 -5.98 -19.69 -9.34
C ARG A 41 -6.44 -19.33 -7.94
N ILE A 42 -6.42 -18.05 -7.58
CA ILE A 42 -6.74 -17.55 -6.23
C ILE A 42 -7.79 -16.43 -6.29
N ASN A 43 -8.46 -16.19 -5.17
CA ASN A 43 -9.35 -15.04 -5.05
C ASN A 43 -8.53 -13.77 -4.83
N LEU A 44 -8.37 -12.96 -5.87
CA LEU A 44 -7.57 -11.74 -5.87
C LEU A 44 -8.15 -10.59 -5.06
N ASP A 45 -9.44 -10.60 -4.71
CA ASP A 45 -10.06 -9.50 -3.96
C ASP A 45 -9.37 -9.27 -2.62
N LYS A 46 -8.84 -10.34 -2.02
CA LYS A 46 -8.05 -10.27 -0.79
C LYS A 46 -6.69 -9.58 -0.96
N TYR A 47 -6.11 -9.66 -2.14
CA TYR A 47 -4.70 -9.29 -2.35
C TYR A 47 -4.51 -7.84 -2.82
N TRP A 48 -5.52 -7.20 -3.43
CA TRP A 48 -5.38 -5.81 -3.88
C TRP A 48 -5.14 -4.85 -2.73
N GLY A 49 -5.90 -4.98 -1.64
CA GLY A 49 -5.67 -4.21 -0.42
C GLY A 49 -4.33 -4.54 0.25
N GLU A 50 -3.97 -5.83 0.26
CA GLU A 50 -2.72 -6.31 0.82
C GLU A 50 -1.49 -5.85 0.03
N MET A 51 -1.61 -5.66 -1.28
CA MET A 51 -0.56 -5.06 -2.11
C MET A 51 -0.33 -3.59 -1.74
N VAL A 52 -1.39 -2.81 -1.57
CA VAL A 52 -1.30 -1.42 -1.10
C VAL A 52 -0.66 -1.37 0.28
N ARG A 53 -1.09 -2.25 1.19
CA ARG A 53 -0.52 -2.36 2.54
C ARG A 53 0.95 -2.78 2.53
N TYR A 54 1.32 -3.74 1.68
CA TYR A 54 2.71 -4.14 1.48
C TYR A 54 3.55 -2.98 0.96
N TYR A 55 3.10 -2.35 -0.14
CA TYR A 55 3.81 -1.23 -0.74
C TYR A 55 4.05 -0.11 0.28
N SER A 56 3.01 0.37 0.95
CA SER A 56 3.08 1.50 1.87
C SER A 56 4.03 1.26 3.06
N ASN A 57 4.08 0.03 3.57
CA ASN A 57 4.91 -0.31 4.73
C ASN A 57 6.34 -0.70 4.38
N ILE A 58 6.59 -1.28 3.21
CA ILE A 58 7.88 -1.86 2.82
C ILE A 58 8.60 -0.93 1.83
N VAL A 59 7.91 -0.47 0.80
CA VAL A 59 8.49 0.29 -0.31
C VAL A 59 8.25 1.80 -0.20
N GLY A 60 7.20 2.21 0.49
CA GLY A 60 6.55 3.52 0.46
C GLY A 60 7.44 4.76 0.32
N LYS A 61 8.52 4.90 1.11
CA LYS A 61 9.41 6.05 1.04
C LYS A 61 10.30 6.10 -0.21
N TYR A 62 10.30 5.04 -1.01
CA TYR A 62 11.19 4.88 -2.18
C TYR A 62 10.48 5.13 -3.52
N GLY A 63 9.51 6.04 -3.56
CA GLY A 63 8.74 6.33 -4.78
C GLY A 63 9.60 6.64 -6.01
N SER A 64 10.61 7.53 -5.89
CA SER A 64 11.51 7.84 -7.00
C SER A 64 12.34 6.63 -7.49
N PRO A 65 12.94 5.79 -6.64
CA PRO A 65 13.52 4.51 -7.06
C PRO A 65 12.55 3.60 -7.79
N VAL A 66 11.31 3.47 -7.32
CA VAL A 66 10.27 2.66 -7.99
C VAL A 66 9.98 3.20 -9.38
N GLN A 67 9.79 4.51 -9.54
CA GLN A 67 9.56 5.14 -10.84
C GLN A 67 10.72 4.85 -11.83
N LYS A 68 11.97 4.90 -11.36
CA LYS A 68 13.14 4.55 -12.18
C LYS A 68 13.15 3.06 -12.55
N ALA A 69 12.71 2.18 -11.65
CA ALA A 69 12.57 0.76 -11.94
C ALA A 69 11.48 0.52 -13.00
N LEU A 70 10.31 1.12 -12.84
CA LEU A 70 9.22 1.01 -13.82
C LEU A 70 9.61 1.52 -15.21
N GLN A 71 10.37 2.61 -15.30
CA GLN A 71 10.90 3.11 -16.59
C GLN A 71 11.81 2.09 -17.27
N LYS A 72 12.66 1.36 -16.50
CA LYS A 72 13.53 0.32 -17.06
C LYS A 72 12.76 -0.92 -17.51
N LEU A 73 11.63 -1.22 -16.87
CA LEU A 73 10.75 -2.34 -17.24
C LEU A 73 9.86 -1.99 -18.45
N GLY A 74 9.68 -0.70 -18.71
CA GLY A 74 8.86 -0.24 -19.84
C GLY A 74 9.41 -0.74 -21.18
N GLY A 75 8.55 -1.42 -21.94
CA GLY A 75 8.91 -2.00 -23.23
C GLY A 75 9.42 -3.45 -23.18
N LEU A 76 9.63 -4.03 -21.99
CA LEU A 76 9.93 -5.46 -21.87
C LEU A 76 8.65 -6.29 -22.10
N PRO A 77 8.73 -7.40 -22.85
CA PRO A 77 7.59 -8.28 -23.09
C PRO A 77 7.36 -9.22 -21.90
N ILE A 78 6.94 -8.64 -20.76
CA ILE A 78 6.75 -9.39 -19.51
C ILE A 78 5.48 -10.24 -19.61
N SER A 79 5.64 -11.56 -19.52
CA SER A 79 4.56 -12.56 -19.49
C SER A 79 4.21 -13.03 -18.08
N ALA A 80 5.16 -12.92 -17.14
CA ALA A 80 4.95 -13.24 -15.73
C ALA A 80 5.83 -12.39 -14.82
N ILE A 81 5.31 -12.04 -13.63
CA ILE A 81 6.08 -11.42 -12.55
C ILE A 81 6.11 -12.37 -11.36
N CYS A 82 7.31 -12.79 -10.99
CA CYS A 82 7.58 -13.63 -9.82
C CYS A 82 8.16 -12.77 -8.71
N SER A 83 7.32 -12.36 -7.76
CA SER A 83 7.73 -11.69 -6.54
C SER A 83 8.08 -12.71 -5.46
N THR A 84 8.92 -12.33 -4.49
CA THR A 84 9.23 -13.14 -3.29
C THR A 84 8.05 -13.24 -2.32
N HIS A 85 7.06 -12.34 -2.44
CA HIS A 85 5.89 -12.26 -1.58
C HIS A 85 4.60 -12.13 -2.39
N GLY A 86 3.60 -12.95 -2.05
CA GLY A 86 2.30 -12.95 -2.71
C GLY A 86 2.25 -13.84 -3.96
N PRO A 87 1.26 -13.61 -4.83
CA PRO A 87 1.06 -14.43 -6.03
C PRO A 87 2.09 -14.18 -7.14
N VAL A 88 2.24 -15.15 -8.01
CA VAL A 88 2.83 -14.94 -9.34
C VAL A 88 1.78 -14.30 -10.24
N TRP A 89 2.12 -13.15 -10.81
CA TRP A 89 1.23 -12.36 -11.67
C TRP A 89 1.42 -12.74 -13.13
N THR A 90 0.35 -13.17 -13.78
CA THR A 90 0.35 -13.58 -15.20
C THR A 90 -0.70 -12.82 -16.01
N GLU A 91 -1.94 -12.75 -15.56
CA GLU A 91 -3.00 -12.03 -16.26
C GLU A 91 -3.18 -10.58 -15.75
N ASN A 92 -2.80 -10.30 -14.51
CA ASN A 92 -3.02 -8.99 -13.88
C ASN A 92 -1.78 -8.09 -13.88
N ILE A 93 -0.78 -8.35 -14.72
CA ILE A 93 0.51 -7.61 -14.77
C ILE A 93 0.29 -6.11 -14.92
N ALA A 94 -0.55 -5.68 -15.85
CA ALA A 94 -0.82 -4.26 -16.08
C ALA A 94 -1.42 -3.56 -14.86
N ARG A 95 -2.34 -4.25 -14.15
CA ARG A 95 -2.95 -3.73 -12.91
C ARG A 95 -1.93 -3.61 -11.78
N VAL A 96 -1.09 -4.61 -11.61
CA VAL A 96 -0.02 -4.63 -10.61
C VAL A 96 0.98 -3.50 -10.84
N ILE A 97 1.45 -3.34 -12.07
CA ILE A 97 2.34 -2.24 -12.47
C ILE A 97 1.65 -0.88 -12.22
N GLY A 98 0.37 -0.76 -12.60
CA GLY A 98 -0.42 0.47 -12.41
C GLY A 98 -0.59 0.86 -10.93
N ILE A 99 -0.77 -0.12 -10.03
CA ILE A 99 -0.82 0.14 -8.57
C ILE A 99 0.51 0.69 -8.08
N TYR A 100 1.63 0.05 -8.43
CA TYR A 100 2.97 0.50 -8.05
C TYR A 100 3.32 1.87 -8.65
N ASP A 101 2.93 2.13 -9.90
CA ASP A 101 3.11 3.43 -10.55
C ASP A 101 2.36 4.54 -9.80
N ARG A 102 1.08 4.34 -9.51
CA ARG A 102 0.25 5.29 -8.77
C ARG A 102 0.80 5.57 -7.36
N LEU A 103 1.08 4.52 -6.60
CA LEU A 103 1.57 4.65 -5.23
C LEU A 103 2.95 5.32 -5.16
N SER A 104 3.84 5.04 -6.13
CA SER A 104 5.18 5.63 -6.18
C SER A 104 5.19 7.11 -6.59
N ARG A 105 4.13 7.59 -7.19
CA ARG A 105 3.89 9.02 -7.43
C ARG A 105 3.17 9.72 -6.28
N TYR A 106 2.81 8.97 -5.23
CA TYR A 106 1.99 9.46 -4.12
C TYR A 106 0.64 10.01 -4.59
N ASP A 107 0.08 9.39 -5.62
CA ASP A 107 -1.21 9.76 -6.19
C ASP A 107 -2.33 9.12 -5.36
N ALA A 108 -2.89 9.90 -4.44
CA ALA A 108 -3.83 9.47 -3.43
C ALA A 108 -5.29 9.74 -3.84
N ASP A 109 -6.21 8.90 -3.35
CA ASP A 109 -7.64 9.04 -3.53
C ASP A 109 -8.19 10.19 -2.67
N GLU A 110 -9.32 10.79 -3.11
CA GLU A 110 -10.05 11.74 -2.26
C GLU A 110 -10.59 11.05 -1.02
N GLY A 111 -10.24 11.57 0.15
CA GLY A 111 -10.65 11.01 1.44
C GLY A 111 -9.78 11.50 2.58
N VAL A 112 -10.18 11.13 3.79
CA VAL A 112 -9.53 11.54 5.03
C VAL A 112 -9.33 10.33 5.95
N VAL A 113 -8.14 10.20 6.50
CA VAL A 113 -7.82 9.28 7.59
C VAL A 113 -7.84 10.05 8.89
N ILE A 114 -8.55 9.57 9.89
CA ILE A 114 -8.54 10.10 11.25
C ILE A 114 -7.88 9.05 12.14
N ALA A 115 -6.64 9.28 12.53
CA ALA A 115 -5.91 8.41 13.45
C ALA A 115 -5.89 9.04 14.86
N TYR A 116 -6.47 8.35 15.83
CA TYR A 116 -6.60 8.91 17.17
C TYR A 116 -6.25 7.91 18.27
N GLY A 117 -5.66 8.42 19.35
CA GLY A 117 -5.58 7.75 20.63
C GLY A 117 -6.64 8.31 21.59
N SER A 118 -7.23 7.48 22.43
CA SER A 118 -8.20 7.93 23.43
C SER A 118 -8.07 7.09 24.71
N MET A 119 -8.01 7.75 25.87
CA MET A 119 -7.94 7.09 27.18
C MET A 119 -9.34 6.95 27.81
N TYR A 120 -10.11 8.02 27.79
CA TYR A 120 -11.40 8.13 28.48
C TYR A 120 -12.57 8.43 27.52
N GLY A 121 -12.38 8.23 26.22
CA GLY A 121 -13.42 8.45 25.21
C GLY A 121 -13.50 9.89 24.68
N ASN A 122 -12.90 10.89 25.31
CA ASN A 122 -13.06 12.29 24.87
C ASN A 122 -12.47 12.56 23.49
N THR A 123 -11.24 12.09 23.22
CA THR A 123 -10.62 12.23 21.89
C THR A 123 -11.38 11.41 20.84
N GLU A 124 -11.95 10.27 21.21
CA GLU A 124 -12.80 9.46 20.35
C GLU A 124 -14.05 10.22 19.93
N GLN A 125 -14.77 10.81 20.87
CA GLN A 125 -15.95 11.66 20.58
C GLN A 125 -15.60 12.85 19.68
N MET A 126 -14.45 13.49 19.89
CA MET A 126 -13.97 14.55 19.00
C MET A 126 -13.69 14.04 17.59
N ALA A 127 -13.07 12.87 17.47
CA ALA A 127 -12.80 12.25 16.16
C ALA A 127 -14.09 11.88 15.44
N GLU A 128 -15.09 11.35 16.15
CA GLU A 128 -16.42 11.06 15.63
C GLU A 128 -17.14 12.33 15.16
N ALA A 129 -17.14 13.39 15.95
CA ALA A 129 -17.75 14.66 15.58
C ALA A 129 -17.09 15.29 14.33
N ILE A 130 -15.75 15.17 14.22
CA ILE A 130 -15.03 15.60 13.01
C ILE A 130 -15.43 14.75 11.79
N ALA A 131 -15.55 13.43 11.95
CA ALA A 131 -15.96 12.55 10.88
C ALA A 131 -17.40 12.87 10.40
N GLU A 132 -18.33 13.14 11.31
CA GLU A 132 -19.70 13.53 10.98
C GLU A 132 -19.73 14.86 10.22
N GLU A 133 -18.98 15.87 10.66
CA GLU A 133 -18.91 17.15 9.98
C GLU A 133 -18.28 17.03 8.58
N LEU A 134 -17.19 16.27 8.42
CA LEU A 134 -16.58 16.00 7.13
C LEU A 134 -17.57 15.30 6.18
N SER A 135 -18.35 14.35 6.68
CA SER A 135 -19.39 13.67 5.92
C SER A 135 -20.50 14.63 5.50
N ALA A 136 -20.93 15.53 6.40
CA ALA A 136 -21.92 16.57 6.10
C ALA A 136 -21.44 17.55 5.02
N GLN A 137 -20.13 17.82 4.96
CA GLN A 137 -19.47 18.62 3.93
C GLN A 137 -19.21 17.85 2.62
N GLY A 138 -19.64 16.58 2.52
CA GLY A 138 -19.58 15.79 1.30
C GLY A 138 -18.32 14.96 1.11
N VAL A 139 -17.47 14.82 2.12
CA VAL A 139 -16.33 13.90 2.08
C VAL A 139 -16.87 12.46 2.16
N LYS A 140 -16.63 11.67 1.11
CA LYS A 140 -17.22 10.32 0.98
C LYS A 140 -16.38 9.21 1.61
N ASN A 141 -15.06 9.37 1.62
CA ASN A 141 -14.15 8.36 2.14
C ASN A 141 -13.53 8.89 3.44
N ILE A 142 -14.04 8.41 4.56
CA ILE A 142 -13.54 8.75 5.90
C ILE A 142 -13.19 7.45 6.60
N VAL A 143 -11.93 7.27 6.95
CA VAL A 143 -11.44 6.09 7.66
C VAL A 143 -10.95 6.50 9.04
N MET A 144 -11.47 5.84 10.06
CA MET A 144 -11.12 6.12 11.45
C MET A 144 -10.30 4.99 12.05
N HIS A 145 -9.18 5.32 12.66
CA HIS A 145 -8.33 4.37 13.35
C HIS A 145 -8.10 4.78 14.81
N ASN A 146 -8.56 3.95 15.72
CA ASN A 146 -8.07 3.99 17.10
C ASN A 146 -6.70 3.31 17.14
N VAL A 147 -5.63 4.10 17.33
CA VAL A 147 -4.24 3.62 17.26
C VAL A 147 -3.89 2.59 18.34
N ALA A 148 -4.68 2.49 19.42
CA ALA A 148 -4.52 1.46 20.43
C ALA A 148 -5.13 0.11 20.03
N LYS A 149 -6.01 0.08 19.02
CA LYS A 149 -6.73 -1.10 18.55
C LYS A 149 -6.34 -1.51 17.13
N SER A 150 -6.02 -0.56 16.26
CA SER A 150 -5.66 -0.82 14.87
C SER A 150 -4.18 -1.17 14.73
N HIS A 151 -3.88 -2.22 13.97
CA HIS A 151 -2.49 -2.54 13.67
C HIS A 151 -1.86 -1.44 12.79
N PRO A 152 -0.65 -0.93 13.13
CA PRO A 152 -0.03 0.22 12.45
C PRO A 152 0.05 0.08 10.92
N SER A 153 0.23 -1.13 10.40
CA SER A 153 0.35 -1.33 8.94
C SER A 153 -0.92 -0.98 8.16
N TYR A 154 -2.11 -1.10 8.75
CA TYR A 154 -3.35 -0.67 8.12
C TYR A 154 -3.49 0.85 8.15
N ILE A 155 -3.09 1.48 9.27
CA ILE A 155 -3.08 2.94 9.39
C ILE A 155 -2.19 3.55 8.30
N ILE A 156 -0.96 3.03 8.15
CA ILE A 156 -0.02 3.48 7.12
C ILE A 156 -0.57 3.25 5.70
N ALA A 157 -1.22 2.11 5.46
CA ALA A 157 -1.83 1.82 4.16
C ALA A 157 -2.91 2.85 3.78
N ASP A 158 -3.78 3.21 4.73
CA ASP A 158 -4.82 4.19 4.49
C ASP A 158 -4.26 5.62 4.37
N ILE A 159 -3.19 5.98 5.11
CA ILE A 159 -2.48 7.25 4.95
C ILE A 159 -1.87 7.37 3.54
N PHE A 160 -1.37 6.29 2.97
CA PHE A 160 -0.89 6.27 1.58
C PHE A 160 -2.02 6.34 0.55
N ARG A 161 -3.19 5.83 0.91
CA ARG A 161 -4.35 5.79 0.02
C ARG A 161 -5.07 7.11 -0.08
N TYR A 162 -5.20 7.87 0.99
CA TYR A 162 -6.04 9.05 1.06
C TYR A 162 -5.25 10.35 1.23
N LYS A 163 -5.79 11.46 0.71
CA LYS A 163 -5.13 12.77 0.69
C LYS A 163 -5.09 13.48 2.04
N GLY A 164 -6.09 13.26 2.88
CA GLY A 164 -6.23 13.94 4.16
C GLY A 164 -5.81 13.08 5.34
N LEU A 165 -5.11 13.67 6.31
CA LEU A 165 -4.76 13.02 7.57
C LEU A 165 -5.05 13.95 8.73
N ILE A 166 -5.83 13.46 9.70
CA ILE A 166 -6.09 14.11 10.98
C ILE A 166 -5.55 13.21 12.08
N ILE A 167 -4.76 13.78 12.97
CA ILE A 167 -4.19 13.06 14.12
C ILE A 167 -4.75 13.65 15.40
N GLY A 168 -5.29 12.78 16.27
CA GLY A 168 -5.81 13.13 17.57
C GLY A 168 -5.13 12.36 18.70
N SER A 169 -4.68 13.07 19.74
CA SER A 169 -4.09 12.44 20.93
C SER A 169 -4.52 13.18 22.19
N PRO A 170 -4.79 12.46 23.30
CA PRO A 170 -4.95 13.10 24.59
C PRO A 170 -3.60 13.59 25.11
N THR A 171 -3.59 14.71 25.81
CA THR A 171 -2.42 15.12 26.60
C THR A 171 -2.31 14.23 27.83
N TYR A 172 -1.16 13.58 28.00
CA TYR A 172 -0.85 12.78 29.19
C TYR A 172 0.47 13.23 29.81
N SER A 173 0.48 13.53 31.08
CA SER A 173 1.67 14.02 31.80
C SER A 173 2.39 15.18 31.09
N ASN A 174 1.64 16.16 30.57
CA ASN A 174 2.12 17.30 29.78
C ASN A 174 2.83 16.92 28.46
N GLN A 175 2.59 15.72 27.94
CA GLN A 175 3.10 15.23 26.64
C GLN A 175 1.94 14.73 25.74
N ILE A 176 2.17 14.76 24.44
CA ILE A 176 1.24 14.24 23.43
C ILE A 176 1.72 12.88 22.95
#